data_f81773a1e8c4d2085582e46a456b345a
#
_entry.id   f81773a1e8c4d2085582e46a456b345a
#
_cell.length_a   1.000
_cell.length_b   1.000
_cell.length_c   1.000
_cell.angle_alpha   90.00
_cell.angle_beta   90.00
_cell.angle_gamma   90.00
#
_symmetry.space_group_name_H-M   'P 1'
#
loop_
_entity.id
_entity.type
_entity.pdbx_description
1 polymer ?
#
loop_
_entity_poly.entity_id
_entity_poly.type
_entity_poly.pdbx_seq_one_letter_code
_entity_poly.pdbx_strand_id
1 'polypeptide(L)' 'MNVRLDKVAMNARIMRMKTGLYEKTWYPEWDDRQRGSANRILTNVLEVLDEYWE' A
#
# COMPACT_ATOMS: atom_id res chain seq x y z
N MET A 1 -0.20 10.22 -21.11
CA MET A 1 1.23 10.42 -20.80
C MET A 1 1.73 9.30 -19.91
N ASN A 2 2.83 8.69 -20.29
CA ASN A 2 3.37 7.57 -19.54
C ASN A 2 4.43 8.03 -18.57
N VAL A 3 4.03 8.22 -17.32
CA VAL A 3 4.97 8.59 -16.29
C VAL A 3 5.31 7.33 -15.49
N ARG A 4 6.57 6.96 -15.57
CA ARG A 4 7.04 5.81 -14.82
C ARG A 4 7.21 6.20 -13.36
N LEU A 5 6.62 5.40 -12.48
CA LEU A 5 6.78 5.63 -11.05
C LEU A 5 8.16 5.14 -10.62
N ASP A 6 8.86 5.96 -9.85
CA ASP A 6 10.10 5.53 -9.23
C ASP A 6 9.78 4.85 -7.90
N LYS A 7 10.83 4.34 -7.24
CA LYS A 7 10.67 3.61 -6.00
C LYS A 7 10.01 4.46 -4.92
N VAL A 8 10.40 5.72 -4.82
CA VAL A 8 9.84 6.62 -3.81
C VAL A 8 8.35 6.83 -4.04
N ALA A 9 7.95 7.04 -5.29
CA ALA A 9 6.55 7.25 -5.62
C ALA A 9 5.73 5.99 -5.38
N MET A 10 6.29 4.81 -5.70
CA MET A 10 5.59 3.55 -5.44
C MET A 10 5.38 3.32 -3.96
N ASN A 11 6.41 3.56 -3.15
CA ASN A 11 6.30 3.45 -1.70
C ASN A 11 5.24 4.41 -1.17
N ALA A 12 5.24 5.64 -1.65
CA ALA A 12 4.28 6.64 -1.20
C ALA A 12 2.85 6.21 -1.50
N ARG A 13 2.62 5.62 -2.67
CA ARG A 13 1.29 5.16 -3.04
C ARG A 13 0.82 4.03 -2.15
N ILE A 14 1.71 3.08 -1.85
CA ILE A 14 1.35 1.96 -0.99
C ILE A 14 1.10 2.43 0.44
N MET A 15 1.91 3.35 0.92
CA MET A 15 1.69 3.91 2.25
C MET A 15 0.35 4.64 2.33
N ARG A 16 -0.05 5.31 1.24
CA ARG A 16 -1.35 5.97 1.19
C ARG A 16 -2.49 4.95 1.27
N MET A 17 -2.32 3.80 0.62
CA MET A 17 -3.31 2.73 0.71
C MET A 17 -3.43 2.22 2.14
N LYS A 18 -2.29 2.03 2.83
CA LYS A 18 -2.32 1.61 4.23
C LYS A 18 -3.01 2.63 5.11
N THR A 19 -2.75 3.91 4.87
CA THR A 19 -3.41 4.98 5.62
C THR A 19 -4.92 4.95 5.37
N GLY A 20 -5.32 4.75 4.12
CA GLY A 20 -6.74 4.66 3.78
C GLY A 20 -7.42 3.49 4.48
N LEU A 21 -6.73 2.35 4.59
CA LEU A 21 -7.28 1.21 5.32
C LEU A 21 -7.46 1.56 6.80
N TYR A 22 -6.47 2.19 7.40
CA TYR A 22 -6.51 2.56 8.80
C TYR A 22 -7.63 3.55 9.08
N GLU A 23 -7.80 4.55 8.21
CA GLU A 23 -8.79 5.59 8.38
C GLU A 23 -10.17 5.19 7.88
N LYS A 24 -10.27 3.99 7.30
CA LYS A 24 -11.54 3.45 6.77
C LYS A 24 -12.10 4.28 5.62
N THR A 25 -11.25 5.02 4.92
CA THR A 25 -11.65 5.77 3.72
C THR A 25 -11.52 4.90 2.48
N TRP A 26 -10.71 3.85 2.54
CA TRP A 26 -10.50 2.90 1.46
C TRP A 26 -11.18 1.60 1.86
N TYR A 27 -12.15 1.17 1.08
CA TYR A 27 -12.95 -0.02 1.36
C TYR A 27 -13.56 0.03 2.77
N PRO A 28 -14.39 1.04 3.05
CA PRO A 28 -14.95 1.22 4.40
C PRO A 28 -15.87 0.09 4.85
N GLU A 29 -16.37 -0.71 3.89
CA GLU A 29 -17.24 -1.84 4.21
C GLU A 29 -16.48 -3.04 4.77
N TRP A 30 -15.14 -3.04 4.68
CA TRP A 30 -14.36 -4.14 5.21
C TRP A 30 -14.30 -4.09 6.73
N ASP A 31 -14.31 -5.27 7.35
CA ASP A 31 -14.15 -5.34 8.81
C ASP A 31 -12.66 -5.29 9.18
N ASP A 32 -12.40 -5.30 10.48
CA ASP A 32 -11.03 -5.17 10.97
C ASP A 32 -10.15 -6.33 10.53
N ARG A 33 -10.72 -7.52 10.42
CA ARG A 33 -9.98 -8.70 9.99
C ARG A 33 -9.54 -8.55 8.53
N GLN A 34 -10.44 -8.10 7.68
CA GLN A 34 -10.12 -7.89 6.27
C GLN A 34 -9.07 -6.80 6.11
N ARG A 35 -9.23 -5.71 6.85
CA ARG A 35 -8.25 -4.62 6.81
C ARG A 35 -6.88 -5.09 7.29
N GLY A 36 -6.84 -5.92 8.32
CA GLY A 36 -5.60 -6.47 8.82
C GLY A 36 -4.89 -7.31 7.79
N SER A 37 -5.64 -8.17 7.11
CA SER A 37 -5.08 -9.01 6.05
C SER A 37 -4.54 -8.17 4.90
N ALA A 38 -5.30 -7.16 4.47
CA ALA A 38 -4.87 -6.27 3.40
C ALA A 38 -3.62 -5.49 3.80
N ASN A 39 -3.57 -5.02 5.04
CA ASN A 39 -2.42 -4.30 5.55
C ASN A 39 -1.17 -5.18 5.53
N ARG A 40 -1.33 -6.45 5.88
CA ARG A 40 -0.20 -7.39 5.84
C ARG A 40 0.32 -7.57 4.42
N ILE A 41 -0.59 -7.70 3.45
CA ILE A 41 -0.19 -7.85 2.06
C ILE A 41 0.54 -6.60 1.58
N LEU A 42 0.02 -5.42 1.92
CA LEU A 42 0.67 -4.17 1.53
C LEU A 42 2.06 -4.04 2.17
N THR A 43 2.20 -4.50 3.42
CA THR A 43 3.50 -4.51 4.07
C THR A 43 4.48 -5.41 3.31
N ASN A 44 4.00 -6.59 2.88
CA ASN A 44 4.84 -7.48 2.08
C ASN A 44 5.24 -6.85 0.77
N VAL A 45 4.34 -6.12 0.13
CA VAL A 45 4.65 -5.40 -1.11
C VAL A 45 5.72 -4.35 -0.86
N LEU A 46 5.62 -3.63 0.26
CA LEU A 46 6.63 -2.64 0.61
C LEU A 46 8.00 -3.30 0.81
N GLU A 47 8.03 -4.48 1.40
CA GLU A 47 9.27 -5.22 1.58
C GLU A 47 9.88 -5.60 0.23
N VAL A 48 9.05 -6.02 -0.72
CA VAL A 48 9.52 -6.34 -2.06
C VAL A 48 10.07 -5.09 -2.74
N LEU A 49 9.37 -3.96 -2.60
CA LEU A 49 9.86 -2.70 -3.16
C LEU A 49 11.17 -2.27 -2.55
N ASP A 50 11.37 -2.59 -1.27
CA ASP A 50 12.62 -2.23 -0.60
C ASP A 50 13.82 -2.97 -1.22
N GLU A 51 13.56 -4.13 -1.82
CA GLU A 51 14.58 -4.88 -2.52
C GLU A 51 14.74 -4.46 -3.97
N TYR A 52 13.86 -3.59 -4.45
CA TYR A 52 13.87 -3.16 -5.84
C TYR A 52 15.09 -2.28 -6.11
N TRP A 53 15.79 -2.63 -7.16
CA TRP A 53 17.00 -1.93 -7.56
C TRP A 53 16.68 -0.96 -8.70
N GLU A 54 16.92 0.30 -8.47
CA GLU A 54 16.73 1.33 -9.50
C GLU A 54 18.02 1.63 -10.20
#